data_9f002fcc3ce0d1eb616996e83892bd61
#
_entry.id   9f002fcc3ce0d1eb616996e83892bd61
#
_cell.length_a   1.000
_cell.length_b   1.000
_cell.length_c   1.000
_cell.angle_alpha   90.00
_cell.angle_beta   90.00
_cell.angle_gamma   90.00
#
_symmetry.space_group_name_H-M   'P 1'
#
loop_
_entity.id
_entity.type
_entity.pdbx_description
1 polymer ?
#
loop_
_entity_poly.entity_id
_entity_poly.type
_entity_poly.pdbx_seq_one_letter_code
_entity_poly.pdbx_strand_id
1 'polypeptide(L)'
;MNFRLNHRLIVCAAIVALIFSMIVPVYADTSLPNNTTYETLTFDDGSYVRIKTTEYQASISLLGTTKSKSASRSYTYYESNNTKAWDFTITGTFEYDGSKAKATAVSTDYNIYVSSWKLVSRDASKNGASVSATGKFKCNLLSKSATIGLKCSANGTISSL
;
A
#
# COMPACT_ATOMS: atom_id res chain seq x y z
N MET A 1 1.64 45.78 -55.76
CA MET A 1 1.97 44.37 -55.46
C MET A 1 1.41 44.04 -54.08
N ASN A 2 0.21 43.46 -54.04
CA ASN A 2 -0.56 43.25 -52.79
C ASN A 2 -0.23 41.89 -52.19
N PHE A 3 0.48 41.91 -51.05
CA PHE A 3 0.71 40.70 -50.26
C PHE A 3 -0.57 40.36 -49.46
N ARG A 4 -1.33 39.38 -49.91
CA ARG A 4 -2.38 38.77 -49.09
C ARG A 4 -1.71 37.76 -48.11
N LEU A 5 -1.51 38.20 -46.88
CA LEU A 5 -1.01 37.31 -45.79
C LEU A 5 -2.12 36.29 -45.44
N ASN A 6 -1.78 35.01 -45.62
CA ASN A 6 -2.72 33.90 -45.42
C ASN A 6 -3.08 33.75 -43.93
N HIS A 7 -4.26 34.20 -43.55
CA HIS A 7 -4.85 34.07 -42.23
C HIS A 7 -4.95 32.59 -41.71
N ARG A 8 -4.85 31.62 -42.63
CA ARG A 8 -4.95 30.18 -42.30
C ARG A 8 -3.69 29.63 -41.60
N LEU A 9 -2.53 30.22 -41.76
CA LEU A 9 -1.28 29.80 -41.12
C LEU A 9 -1.17 30.26 -39.66
N ILE A 10 -1.82 31.38 -39.30
CA ILE A 10 -1.77 31.91 -37.92
C ILE A 10 -2.69 31.11 -36.98
N VAL A 11 -3.82 30.60 -37.50
CA VAL A 11 -4.77 29.78 -36.69
C VAL A 11 -4.19 28.41 -36.35
N CYS A 12 -3.40 27.76 -37.21
CA CYS A 12 -2.78 26.50 -36.94
C CYS A 12 -1.64 26.59 -35.90
N ALA A 13 -0.89 27.69 -35.86
CA ALA A 13 0.16 27.90 -34.88
C ALA A 13 -0.38 28.12 -33.45
N ALA A 14 -1.54 28.78 -33.32
CA ALA A 14 -2.20 29.03 -32.04
C ALA A 14 -2.81 27.75 -31.43
N ILE A 15 -3.29 26.81 -32.23
CA ILE A 15 -3.89 25.56 -31.77
C ILE A 15 -2.80 24.56 -31.29
N VAL A 16 -1.64 24.54 -31.92
CA VAL A 16 -0.51 23.66 -31.48
C VAL A 16 0.08 24.12 -30.15
N ALA A 17 0.08 25.41 -29.85
CA ALA A 17 0.58 25.95 -28.57
C ALA A 17 -0.33 25.62 -27.38
N LEU A 18 -1.63 25.39 -27.61
CA LEU A 18 -2.61 25.11 -26.55
C LEU A 18 -2.63 23.62 -26.09
N ILE A 19 -2.10 22.73 -26.90
CA ILE A 19 -2.08 21.27 -26.57
C ILE A 19 -0.87 20.90 -25.69
N PHE A 20 0.17 21.75 -25.61
CA PHE A 20 1.40 21.45 -24.86
C PHE A 20 1.36 21.81 -23.37
N SER A 21 0.28 22.39 -22.86
CA SER A 21 0.23 22.89 -21.47
C SER A 21 -0.49 21.98 -20.47
N MET A 22 -0.81 20.73 -20.81
CA MET A 22 -1.48 19.79 -19.89
C MET A 22 -0.70 18.50 -19.62
N ILE A 23 0.63 18.54 -19.66
CA ILE A 23 1.41 17.48 -19.00
C ILE A 23 1.58 17.92 -17.55
N VAL A 24 0.57 17.68 -16.74
CA VAL A 24 0.73 17.71 -15.28
C VAL A 24 1.64 16.52 -14.95
N PRO A 25 2.86 16.72 -14.41
CA PRO A 25 3.66 15.62 -13.96
C PRO A 25 2.88 14.92 -12.84
N VAL A 26 2.45 13.69 -13.08
CA VAL A 26 1.98 12.81 -12.00
C VAL A 26 3.22 12.50 -11.16
N TYR A 27 3.43 13.29 -10.12
CA TYR A 27 4.37 12.91 -9.07
C TYR A 27 3.79 11.67 -8.41
N ALA A 28 4.41 10.53 -8.61
CA ALA A 28 4.19 9.38 -7.76
C ALA A 28 4.54 9.84 -6.34
N ASP A 29 3.52 9.97 -5.50
CA ASP A 29 3.67 10.32 -4.09
C ASP A 29 4.39 9.16 -3.40
N THR A 30 5.73 9.20 -3.41
CA THR A 30 6.56 8.30 -2.61
C THR A 30 6.48 8.80 -1.18
N SER A 31 5.39 8.49 -0.50
CA SER A 31 5.23 8.80 0.91
C SER A 31 6.36 8.14 1.71
N LEU A 32 7.18 8.96 2.34
CA LEU A 32 8.27 8.50 3.20
C LEU A 32 7.69 7.78 4.43
N PRO A 33 8.31 6.67 4.89
CA PRO A 33 7.91 6.03 6.13
C PRO A 33 8.09 6.99 7.30
N ASN A 34 7.03 7.18 8.09
CA ASN A 34 7.00 8.07 9.25
C ASN A 34 7.29 7.31 10.56
N ASN A 35 6.79 6.10 10.67
CA ASN A 35 6.96 5.25 11.84
C ASN A 35 7.05 3.78 11.44
N THR A 36 7.92 3.02 12.13
CA THR A 36 8.07 1.58 11.91
C THR A 36 8.21 0.86 13.23
N THR A 37 7.38 -0.15 13.46
CA THR A 37 7.41 -1.02 14.65
C THR A 37 7.65 -2.45 14.26
N TYR A 38 8.23 -3.25 15.19
CA TYR A 38 8.53 -4.66 14.99
C TYR A 38 8.01 -5.49 16.17
N GLU A 39 7.47 -6.66 15.84
CA GLU A 39 7.05 -7.69 16.79
C GLU A 39 7.67 -9.03 16.35
N THR A 40 7.96 -9.92 17.31
CA THR A 40 8.45 -11.27 17.00
C THR A 40 7.63 -12.29 17.78
N LEU A 41 7.16 -13.34 17.10
CA LEU A 41 6.44 -14.48 17.68
C LEU A 41 7.21 -15.76 17.36
N THR A 42 7.56 -16.54 18.38
CA THR A 42 8.28 -17.82 18.24
C THR A 42 7.32 -18.97 18.44
N PHE A 43 7.46 -20.03 17.64
CA PHE A 43 6.69 -21.27 17.73
C PHE A 43 7.50 -22.36 18.42
N ASP A 44 6.81 -23.40 18.93
CA ASP A 44 7.43 -24.52 19.66
C ASP A 44 8.43 -25.33 18.80
N ASP A 45 8.26 -25.32 17.48
CA ASP A 45 9.17 -25.97 16.51
C ASP A 45 10.47 -25.16 16.25
N GLY A 46 10.67 -24.04 16.97
CA GLY A 46 11.80 -23.14 16.80
C GLY A 46 11.70 -22.21 15.60
N SER A 47 10.68 -22.36 14.75
CA SER A 47 10.38 -21.37 13.73
C SER A 47 9.81 -20.09 14.35
N TYR A 48 9.88 -18.97 13.65
CA TYR A 48 9.37 -17.71 14.18
C TYR A 48 8.90 -16.78 13.08
N VAL A 49 8.21 -15.74 13.51
CA VAL A 49 7.68 -14.69 12.65
C VAL A 49 8.17 -13.35 13.13
N ARG A 50 8.58 -12.50 12.19
CA ARG A 50 8.74 -11.06 12.41
C ARG A 50 7.59 -10.34 11.74
N ILE A 51 6.92 -9.49 12.52
CA ILE A 51 5.86 -8.62 12.04
C ILE A 51 6.40 -7.20 12.04
N LYS A 52 6.35 -6.56 10.87
CA LYS A 52 6.76 -5.16 10.68
C LYS A 52 5.53 -4.35 10.33
N THR A 53 5.23 -3.31 11.09
CA THR A 53 4.20 -2.31 10.75
C THR A 53 4.89 -1.01 10.37
N THR A 54 4.55 -0.45 9.21
CA THR A 54 5.08 0.82 8.72
C THR A 54 3.93 1.76 8.43
N GLU A 55 3.98 2.96 9.00
CA GLU A 55 3.09 4.06 8.68
C GLU A 55 3.78 5.02 7.72
N TYR A 56 3.05 5.50 6.73
CA TYR A 56 3.54 6.50 5.79
C TYR A 56 2.98 7.88 6.14
N GLN A 57 3.67 8.92 5.70
CA GLN A 57 3.27 10.28 6.00
C GLN A 57 1.86 10.57 5.45
N ALA A 58 1.07 11.29 6.23
CA ALA A 58 -0.27 11.69 5.81
C ALA A 58 -0.20 12.78 4.75
N SER A 59 -1.01 12.66 3.71
CA SER A 59 -1.29 13.73 2.75
C SER A 59 -2.56 14.50 3.18
N ILE A 60 -2.57 15.80 2.96
CA ILE A 60 -3.71 16.67 3.26
C ILE A 60 -4.42 16.98 1.95
N SER A 61 -5.73 16.79 1.88
CA SER A 61 -6.53 17.25 0.75
C SER A 61 -6.55 18.77 0.72
N LEU A 62 -6.24 19.38 -0.43
CA LEU A 62 -6.24 20.84 -0.63
C LEU A 62 -7.63 21.48 -0.45
N LEU A 63 -8.70 20.71 -0.40
CA LEU A 63 -10.10 21.19 -0.40
C LEU A 63 -10.91 20.77 0.84
N GLY A 64 -10.29 20.24 1.90
CA GLY A 64 -11.08 19.78 3.05
C GLY A 64 -10.30 19.46 4.30
N THR A 65 -11.02 19.18 5.39
CA THR A 65 -10.49 18.70 6.68
C THR A 65 -10.08 17.22 6.65
N THR A 66 -10.42 16.50 5.57
CA THR A 66 -10.10 15.07 5.41
C THR A 66 -8.64 14.88 5.06
N LYS A 67 -7.97 14.04 5.84
CA LYS A 67 -6.58 13.61 5.63
C LYS A 67 -6.57 12.18 5.11
N SER A 68 -5.56 11.83 4.33
CA SER A 68 -5.31 10.47 3.86
C SER A 68 -3.98 9.95 4.42
N LYS A 69 -3.93 8.69 4.82
CA LYS A 69 -2.73 8.01 5.30
C LYS A 69 -2.71 6.57 4.80
N SER A 70 -1.54 6.07 4.46
CA SER A 70 -1.32 4.65 4.16
C SER A 70 -0.49 4.00 5.26
N ALA A 71 -0.72 2.71 5.47
CA ALA A 71 0.10 1.88 6.35
C ALA A 71 0.21 0.47 5.79
N SER A 72 1.34 -0.18 6.05
CA SER A 72 1.57 -1.57 5.70
C SER A 72 1.92 -2.40 6.93
N ARG A 73 1.52 -3.67 6.93
CA ARG A 73 1.90 -4.67 7.92
C ARG A 73 2.39 -5.92 7.19
N SER A 74 3.63 -6.31 7.48
CA SER A 74 4.29 -7.46 6.86
C SER A 74 4.50 -8.55 7.89
N TYR A 75 4.15 -9.77 7.54
CA TYR A 75 4.36 -11.00 8.29
C TYR A 75 5.46 -11.79 7.58
N THR A 76 6.64 -11.89 8.18
CA THR A 76 7.78 -12.61 7.62
C THR A 76 8.02 -13.88 8.42
N TYR A 77 7.89 -15.05 7.78
CA TYR A 77 8.11 -16.34 8.38
C TYR A 77 9.56 -16.80 8.19
N TYR A 78 10.15 -17.30 9.26
CA TYR A 78 11.49 -17.88 9.34
C TYR A 78 11.39 -19.33 9.81
N GLU A 79 12.08 -20.22 9.14
CA GLU A 79 12.27 -21.60 9.59
C GLU A 79 13.17 -21.66 10.83
N SER A 80 13.18 -22.78 11.55
CA SER A 80 13.96 -22.97 12.78
C SER A 80 15.47 -22.79 12.60
N ASN A 81 15.98 -22.93 11.39
CA ASN A 81 17.37 -22.67 11.01
C ASN A 81 17.66 -21.19 10.67
N ASN A 82 16.76 -20.25 11.01
CA ASN A 82 16.81 -18.83 10.67
C ASN A 82 16.70 -18.49 9.17
N THR A 83 16.31 -19.43 8.31
CA THR A 83 16.10 -19.16 6.90
C THR A 83 14.79 -18.40 6.70
N LYS A 84 14.85 -17.22 6.07
CA LYS A 84 13.66 -16.49 5.65
C LYS A 84 12.95 -17.29 4.56
N ALA A 85 11.74 -17.79 4.84
CA ALA A 85 11.03 -18.66 3.93
C ALA A 85 10.08 -17.90 3.00
N TRP A 86 9.27 -17.03 3.55
CA TRP A 86 8.33 -16.19 2.80
C TRP A 86 7.91 -14.97 3.62
N ASP A 87 7.36 -13.97 2.95
CA ASP A 87 6.63 -12.88 3.60
C ASP A 87 5.26 -12.65 2.94
N PHE A 88 4.38 -12.04 3.70
CA PHE A 88 3.04 -11.62 3.28
C PHE A 88 2.75 -10.24 3.85
N THR A 89 2.35 -9.30 2.99
CA THR A 89 2.14 -7.90 3.34
C THR A 89 0.72 -7.49 2.99
N ILE A 90 0.07 -6.75 3.91
CA ILE A 90 -1.12 -5.97 3.64
C ILE A 90 -0.74 -4.49 3.62
N THR A 91 -1.33 -3.75 2.69
CA THR A 91 -1.28 -2.27 2.67
C THR A 91 -2.70 -1.74 2.66
N GLY A 92 -2.99 -0.86 3.63
CA GLY A 92 -4.26 -0.16 3.74
C GLY A 92 -4.08 1.33 3.50
N THR A 93 -5.03 1.95 2.79
CA THR A 93 -5.17 3.40 2.71
C THR A 93 -6.43 3.83 3.43
N PHE A 94 -6.32 4.88 4.23
CA PHE A 94 -7.37 5.35 5.12
C PHE A 94 -7.57 6.84 4.95
N GLU A 95 -8.83 7.27 5.01
CA GLU A 95 -9.23 8.67 5.18
C GLU A 95 -9.77 8.89 6.59
N TYR A 96 -9.48 10.06 7.18
CA TYR A 96 -9.94 10.44 8.52
C TYR A 96 -10.06 11.96 8.64
N ASP A 97 -10.96 12.42 9.53
CA ASP A 97 -11.32 13.84 9.66
C ASP A 97 -11.41 14.35 11.14
N GLY A 98 -10.96 13.52 12.09
CA GLY A 98 -11.04 13.83 13.53
C GLY A 98 -12.30 13.27 14.20
N SER A 99 -13.36 12.98 13.45
CA SER A 99 -14.61 12.39 13.96
C SER A 99 -14.80 10.94 13.52
N LYS A 100 -14.35 10.59 12.34
CA LYS A 100 -14.45 9.25 11.75
C LYS A 100 -13.23 8.90 10.91
N ALA A 101 -13.06 7.60 10.66
CA ALA A 101 -12.09 7.07 9.71
C ALA A 101 -12.76 6.02 8.80
N LYS A 102 -12.19 5.82 7.62
CA LYS A 102 -12.66 4.86 6.62
C LYS A 102 -11.48 4.28 5.85
N ALA A 103 -11.45 2.98 5.65
CA ALA A 103 -10.52 2.34 4.71
C ALA A 103 -11.00 2.56 3.27
N THR A 104 -10.16 3.16 2.44
CA THR A 104 -10.48 3.47 1.04
C THR A 104 -9.89 2.44 0.08
N ALA A 105 -8.70 1.90 0.40
CA ALA A 105 -8.08 0.85 -0.38
C ALA A 105 -7.44 -0.22 0.51
N VAL A 106 -7.31 -1.43 -0.05
CA VAL A 106 -6.55 -2.54 0.52
C VAL A 106 -5.85 -3.29 -0.63
N SER A 107 -4.60 -3.66 -0.40
CA SER A 107 -3.84 -4.53 -1.30
C SER A 107 -2.99 -5.50 -0.51
N THR A 108 -2.57 -6.59 -1.16
CA THR A 108 -1.65 -7.57 -0.58
C THR A 108 -0.52 -7.86 -1.53
N ASP A 109 0.64 -8.14 -0.96
CA ASP A 109 1.83 -8.61 -1.66
C ASP A 109 2.47 -9.77 -0.91
N TYR A 110 3.30 -10.59 -1.60
CA TYR A 110 4.04 -11.68 -0.98
C TYR A 110 5.32 -11.98 -1.75
N ASN A 111 6.31 -12.52 -1.03
CA ASN A 111 7.53 -13.06 -1.62
C ASN A 111 7.80 -14.46 -1.07
N ILE A 112 8.32 -15.34 -1.90
CA ILE A 112 8.78 -16.68 -1.52
C ILE A 112 10.29 -16.73 -1.74
N TYR A 113 11.04 -17.01 -0.67
CA TYR A 113 12.50 -17.08 -0.67
C TYR A 113 13.04 -18.51 -0.70
N VAL A 114 12.26 -19.46 -0.18
CA VAL A 114 12.56 -20.90 -0.23
C VAL A 114 11.61 -21.57 -1.19
N SER A 115 12.13 -22.12 -2.28
CA SER A 115 11.37 -22.61 -3.44
C SER A 115 10.41 -23.77 -3.15
N SER A 116 10.61 -24.49 -2.02
CA SER A 116 9.70 -25.54 -1.55
C SER A 116 8.37 -25.00 -1.01
N TRP A 117 8.30 -23.72 -0.62
CA TRP A 117 7.07 -23.06 -0.22
C TRP A 117 6.28 -22.57 -1.43
N LYS A 118 4.96 -22.59 -1.31
CA LYS A 118 4.02 -22.07 -2.32
C LYS A 118 2.89 -21.33 -1.65
N LEU A 119 2.46 -20.22 -2.24
CA LEU A 119 1.19 -19.58 -1.88
C LEU A 119 0.05 -20.47 -2.37
N VAL A 120 -0.87 -20.82 -1.47
CA VAL A 120 -2.09 -21.61 -1.76
C VAL A 120 -3.27 -20.69 -2.03
N SER A 121 -3.46 -19.71 -1.18
CA SER A 121 -4.53 -18.71 -1.33
C SER A 121 -4.15 -17.41 -0.63
N ARG A 122 -4.74 -16.34 -1.10
CA ARG A 122 -4.74 -15.04 -0.42
C ARG A 122 -6.09 -14.38 -0.56
N ASP A 123 -6.50 -13.70 0.49
CA ASP A 123 -7.74 -12.92 0.53
C ASP A 123 -7.49 -11.62 1.29
N ALA A 124 -8.19 -10.56 0.91
CA ALA A 124 -8.13 -9.28 1.57
C ALA A 124 -9.48 -8.58 1.54
N SER A 125 -9.81 -7.92 2.63
CA SER A 125 -11.07 -7.19 2.78
C SER A 125 -10.86 -5.87 3.52
N LYS A 126 -11.80 -4.95 3.31
CA LYS A 126 -11.92 -3.72 4.08
C LYS A 126 -13.32 -3.63 4.68
N ASN A 127 -13.38 -3.20 5.94
CA ASN A 127 -14.65 -3.01 6.66
C ASN A 127 -14.54 -1.79 7.57
N GLY A 128 -15.38 -0.77 7.31
CA GLY A 128 -15.31 0.49 8.03
C GLY A 128 -13.91 1.13 7.94
N ALA A 129 -13.27 1.31 9.08
CA ALA A 129 -11.92 1.87 9.21
C ALA A 129 -10.82 0.78 9.30
N SER A 130 -11.12 -0.46 8.94
CA SER A 130 -10.21 -1.60 9.08
C SER A 130 -9.94 -2.26 7.73
N VAL A 131 -8.74 -2.83 7.59
CA VAL A 131 -8.36 -3.73 6.52
C VAL A 131 -7.81 -5.02 7.14
N SER A 132 -8.11 -6.17 6.53
CA SER A 132 -7.60 -7.47 6.94
C SER A 132 -7.21 -8.30 5.74
N ALA A 133 -6.24 -9.18 5.91
CA ALA A 133 -5.84 -10.13 4.88
C ALA A 133 -5.36 -11.44 5.49
N THR A 134 -5.57 -12.52 4.76
CA THR A 134 -5.07 -13.86 5.10
C THR A 134 -4.34 -14.44 3.89
N GLY A 135 -3.09 -14.85 4.11
CA GLY A 135 -2.28 -15.63 3.17
C GLY A 135 -2.08 -17.05 3.69
N LYS A 136 -2.28 -18.06 2.86
CA LYS A 136 -2.00 -19.48 3.20
C LYS A 136 -0.81 -19.97 2.37
N PHE A 137 0.18 -20.51 3.05
CA PHE A 137 1.41 -21.03 2.45
C PHE A 137 1.58 -22.51 2.80
N LYS A 138 2.15 -23.29 1.87
CA LYS A 138 2.36 -24.73 2.03
C LYS A 138 3.75 -25.13 1.55
N CYS A 139 4.40 -25.99 2.34
CA CYS A 139 5.62 -26.71 1.99
C CYS A 139 5.41 -28.18 2.29
N ASN A 140 5.33 -29.05 1.30
CA ASN A 140 4.99 -30.47 1.44
C ASN A 140 3.69 -30.67 2.26
N LEU A 141 3.79 -31.29 3.43
CA LEU A 141 2.67 -31.52 4.35
C LEU A 141 2.46 -30.37 5.35
N LEU A 142 3.44 -29.46 5.47
CA LEU A 142 3.36 -28.31 6.38
C LEU A 142 2.55 -27.18 5.76
N SER A 143 1.60 -26.67 6.51
CA SER A 143 0.80 -25.49 6.12
C SER A 143 0.90 -24.41 7.21
N LYS A 144 1.14 -23.20 6.80
CA LYS A 144 1.17 -22.00 7.67
C LYS A 144 0.24 -20.93 7.09
N SER A 145 -0.40 -20.18 7.97
CA SER A 145 -1.26 -19.06 7.58
C SER A 145 -0.79 -17.77 8.25
N ALA A 146 -0.76 -16.69 7.48
CA ALA A 146 -0.58 -15.33 7.98
C ALA A 146 -1.92 -14.61 7.94
N THR A 147 -2.45 -14.22 9.10
CA THR A 147 -3.60 -13.32 9.20
C THR A 147 -3.14 -12.02 9.83
N ILE A 148 -3.27 -10.94 9.10
CA ILE A 148 -2.81 -9.61 9.49
C ILE A 148 -3.88 -8.57 9.16
N GLY A 149 -3.91 -7.51 9.96
CA GLY A 149 -4.83 -6.42 9.72
C GLY A 149 -4.36 -5.10 10.33
N LEU A 150 -4.98 -4.03 9.88
CA LEU A 150 -4.74 -2.66 10.30
C LEU A 150 -6.07 -1.96 10.52
N LYS A 151 -6.11 -1.07 11.49
CA LYS A 151 -7.24 -0.19 11.79
C LYS A 151 -6.76 1.25 11.93
N CYS A 152 -7.50 2.18 11.36
CA CYS A 152 -7.27 3.61 11.53
C CYS A 152 -8.33 4.19 12.47
N SER A 153 -7.91 5.00 13.43
CA SER A 153 -8.83 5.75 14.28
C SER A 153 -9.21 7.09 13.64
N ALA A 154 -10.23 7.76 14.18
CA ALA A 154 -10.70 9.06 13.70
C ALA A 154 -9.60 10.14 13.67
N ASN A 155 -8.61 10.06 14.57
CA ASN A 155 -7.47 10.98 14.61
C ASN A 155 -6.28 10.55 13.73
N GLY A 156 -6.40 9.45 12.97
CA GLY A 156 -5.37 8.95 12.08
C GLY A 156 -4.33 8.02 12.72
N THR A 157 -4.53 7.57 13.97
CA THR A 157 -3.67 6.57 14.60
C THR A 157 -3.90 5.20 13.98
N ILE A 158 -2.83 4.53 13.58
CA ILE A 158 -2.86 3.16 13.05
C ILE A 158 -2.60 2.17 14.20
N SER A 159 -3.38 1.11 14.24
CA SER A 159 -3.20 -0.03 15.15
C SER A 159 -3.34 -1.34 14.39
N SER A 160 -2.78 -2.42 14.97
CA SER A 160 -3.01 -3.80 14.51
C SER A 160 -4.41 -4.28 14.88
N LEU A 161 -4.92 -5.23 14.09
CA LEU A 161 -6.10 -6.05 14.40
C LEU A 161 -5.64 -7.41 14.89
#